data_68eb16395024e4e1eb824b5d8f96b220
#
_entry.id   68eb16395024e4e1eb824b5d8f96b220
#
_cell.length_a   1.000
_cell.length_b   1.000
_cell.length_c   1.000
_cell.angle_alpha   90.00
_cell.angle_beta   90.00
_cell.angle_gamma   90.00
#
_symmetry.space_group_name_H-M   'P 1'
#
loop_
_entity.id
_entity.type
_entity.pdbx_description
1 polymer ?
#
loop_
_entity_poly.entity_id
_entity_poly.type
_entity_poly.pdbx_seq_one_letter_code
_entity_poly.pdbx_strand_id
1 'polypeptide(L)'
;IISAFEKDDKRNFVFNRLDFQIYIEIPELKENSYHFLETLRKRADKLTAQLQENKTKEVFVEGNNFSSTEILAFVEGIVLSNYSFVAFKTDKEKNIRYLEIVTMVSESLSEDEVAEMNTVLEATMVARNLVNQPVNYLNAHQLAEEIKTLGHDSGAKVEVFTKTKIEALKMGGLLAVNKGSIDPP
;
A
#
# COMPACT_ATOMS: atom_id res chain seq x y z
N ILE A 1 -30.74 5.83 -18.20
CA ILE A 1 -29.28 5.94 -18.06
C ILE A 1 -28.65 4.53 -18.00
N ILE A 2 -29.16 3.62 -17.17
CA ILE A 2 -28.59 2.24 -17.01
C ILE A 2 -28.61 1.47 -18.35
N SER A 3 -29.70 1.55 -19.14
CA SER A 3 -29.81 0.86 -20.44
C SER A 3 -28.84 1.32 -21.54
N ALA A 4 -28.22 2.49 -21.38
CA ALA A 4 -27.19 2.97 -22.31
C ALA A 4 -25.82 2.36 -22.00
N PHE A 5 -25.58 1.92 -20.77
CA PHE A 5 -24.33 1.33 -20.32
C PHE A 5 -24.16 -0.14 -20.73
N GLU A 6 -25.27 -0.87 -20.92
CA GLU A 6 -25.26 -2.28 -21.33
C GLU A 6 -24.84 -2.49 -22.78
N LYS A 7 -24.85 -1.43 -23.61
CA LYS A 7 -24.55 -1.53 -25.05
C LYS A 7 -23.08 -1.39 -25.42
N ASP A 8 -22.21 -0.88 -24.53
CA ASP A 8 -20.88 -0.39 -24.93
C ASP A 8 -19.71 -1.17 -24.33
N ASP A 9 -19.93 -2.25 -23.63
CA ASP A 9 -18.88 -3.06 -22.94
C ASP A 9 -17.88 -2.23 -22.08
N LYS A 10 -18.18 -0.95 -21.88
CA LYS A 10 -17.42 -0.05 -21.02
C LYS A 10 -17.82 -0.27 -19.58
N ARG A 11 -16.81 -0.44 -18.73
CA ARG A 11 -17.00 -0.79 -17.31
C ARG A 11 -16.53 0.30 -16.35
N ASN A 12 -16.14 1.45 -16.90
CA ASN A 12 -15.77 2.63 -16.12
C ASN A 12 -16.34 3.88 -16.76
N PHE A 13 -16.88 4.78 -15.97
CA PHE A 13 -17.49 6.02 -16.42
C PHE A 13 -17.08 7.15 -15.49
N VAL A 14 -16.92 8.34 -16.05
CA VAL A 14 -16.60 9.56 -15.29
C VAL A 14 -17.64 10.62 -15.63
N PHE A 15 -18.27 11.17 -14.62
CA PHE A 15 -19.22 12.26 -14.74
C PHE A 15 -18.65 13.50 -14.05
N ASN A 16 -18.40 14.54 -14.80
CA ASN A 16 -17.98 15.82 -14.26
C ASN A 16 -19.21 16.63 -13.79
N ARG A 17 -19.16 17.08 -12.55
CA ARG A 17 -20.03 18.08 -11.97
C ARG A 17 -19.20 19.34 -11.69
N LEU A 18 -19.86 20.45 -11.41
CA LEU A 18 -19.16 21.72 -11.16
C LEU A 18 -18.18 21.64 -10.00
N ASP A 19 -18.59 20.96 -8.93
CA ASP A 19 -17.84 20.91 -7.65
C ASP A 19 -17.18 19.58 -7.38
N PHE A 20 -17.53 18.51 -8.11
CA PHE A 20 -16.99 17.16 -7.90
C PHE A 20 -17.08 16.29 -9.16
N GLN A 21 -16.36 15.17 -9.14
CA GLN A 21 -16.40 14.14 -10.18
C GLN A 21 -16.94 12.84 -9.59
N ILE A 22 -17.73 12.13 -10.37
CA ILE A 22 -18.23 10.79 -10.03
C ILE A 22 -17.53 9.78 -10.93
N TYR A 23 -16.82 8.84 -10.33
CA TYR A 23 -16.21 7.69 -10.99
C TYR A 23 -17.08 6.47 -10.71
N ILE A 24 -17.54 5.80 -11.73
CA ILE A 24 -18.32 4.55 -11.61
C ILE A 24 -17.49 3.42 -12.17
N GLU A 25 -17.14 2.47 -11.32
CA GLU A 25 -16.43 1.24 -11.66
C GLU A 25 -17.38 0.05 -11.58
N ILE A 26 -17.49 -0.71 -12.67
CA ILE A 26 -18.32 -1.92 -12.77
C ILE A 26 -17.38 -3.11 -12.98
N PRO A 27 -16.93 -3.79 -11.91
CA PRO A 27 -16.02 -4.91 -12.05
C PRO A 27 -16.71 -6.14 -12.65
N GLU A 28 -15.95 -6.95 -13.38
CA GLU A 28 -16.40 -8.27 -13.77
C GLU A 28 -16.42 -9.20 -12.58
N LEU A 29 -17.58 -9.79 -12.30
CA LEU A 29 -17.68 -10.85 -11.31
C LEU A 29 -16.86 -12.06 -11.75
N LYS A 30 -16.08 -12.63 -10.84
CA LYS A 30 -15.30 -13.84 -11.05
C LYS A 30 -15.75 -14.90 -10.06
N GLU A 31 -15.81 -16.14 -10.49
CA GLU A 31 -16.19 -17.28 -9.64
C GLU A 31 -15.24 -17.46 -8.46
N ASN A 32 -13.95 -17.18 -8.65
CA ASN A 32 -12.94 -17.26 -7.60
C ASN A 32 -12.87 -15.91 -6.86
N SER A 33 -13.21 -15.91 -5.57
CA SER A 33 -13.21 -14.74 -4.71
C SER A 33 -11.84 -14.05 -4.63
N TYR A 34 -10.75 -14.80 -4.56
CA TYR A 34 -9.39 -14.25 -4.54
C TYR A 34 -9.08 -13.47 -5.83
N HIS A 35 -9.40 -14.04 -6.99
CA HIS A 35 -9.19 -13.37 -8.28
C HIS A 35 -10.09 -12.16 -8.44
N PHE A 36 -11.25 -12.16 -7.81
CA PHE A 36 -12.14 -11.02 -7.82
C PHE A 36 -11.58 -9.86 -6.99
N LEU A 37 -11.13 -10.13 -5.76
CA LEU A 37 -10.49 -9.12 -4.91
C LEU A 37 -9.25 -8.51 -5.60
N GLU A 38 -8.43 -9.33 -6.24
CA GLU A 38 -7.28 -8.84 -7.00
C GLU A 38 -7.69 -7.98 -8.23
N THR A 39 -8.82 -8.31 -8.85
CA THR A 39 -9.38 -7.48 -9.92
C THR A 39 -9.82 -6.11 -9.39
N LEU A 40 -10.40 -6.05 -8.20
CA LEU A 40 -10.77 -4.80 -7.54
C LEU A 40 -9.54 -3.93 -7.24
N ARG A 41 -8.48 -4.50 -6.68
CA ARG A 41 -7.20 -3.80 -6.44
C ARG A 41 -6.61 -3.21 -7.72
N LYS A 42 -6.61 -3.98 -8.82
CA LYS A 42 -6.09 -3.51 -10.13
C LYS A 42 -6.93 -2.42 -10.77
N ARG A 43 -8.25 -2.43 -10.53
CA ARG A 43 -9.12 -1.34 -10.99
C ARG A 43 -8.88 -0.08 -10.18
N ALA A 44 -8.72 -0.22 -8.87
CA ALA A 44 -8.38 0.86 -7.97
C ALA A 44 -7.04 1.54 -8.35
N ASP A 45 -6.04 0.77 -8.76
CA ASP A 45 -4.77 1.30 -9.29
C ASP A 45 -5.00 2.21 -10.50
N LYS A 46 -5.80 1.76 -11.48
CA LYS A 46 -6.15 2.57 -12.65
C LYS A 46 -6.91 3.84 -12.29
N LEU A 47 -7.84 3.75 -11.35
CA LEU A 47 -8.57 4.91 -10.84
C LEU A 47 -7.60 5.89 -10.14
N THR A 48 -6.67 5.39 -9.34
CA THR A 48 -5.69 6.23 -8.63
C THR A 48 -4.84 7.03 -9.61
N ALA A 49 -4.48 6.48 -10.76
CA ALA A 49 -3.78 7.23 -11.81
C ALA A 49 -4.62 8.42 -12.31
N GLN A 50 -5.93 8.23 -12.53
CA GLN A 50 -6.84 9.31 -12.94
C GLN A 50 -7.04 10.36 -11.83
N LEU A 51 -7.18 9.93 -10.58
CA LEU A 51 -7.28 10.83 -9.42
C LEU A 51 -6.01 11.70 -9.31
N GLN A 52 -4.85 11.10 -9.57
CA GLN A 52 -3.57 11.78 -9.56
C GLN A 52 -3.47 12.83 -10.69
N GLU A 53 -3.88 12.51 -11.92
CA GLU A 53 -3.93 13.44 -13.06
C GLU A 53 -4.85 14.64 -12.76
N ASN A 54 -5.97 14.40 -12.11
CA ASN A 54 -6.94 15.42 -11.70
C ASN A 54 -6.57 16.15 -10.42
N LYS A 55 -5.43 15.82 -9.80
CA LYS A 55 -4.95 16.39 -8.52
C LYS A 55 -6.00 16.29 -7.42
N THR A 56 -6.74 15.19 -7.40
CA THR A 56 -7.79 14.93 -6.42
C THR A 56 -7.19 14.70 -5.04
N LYS A 57 -7.69 15.43 -4.04
CA LYS A 57 -7.21 15.33 -2.66
C LYS A 57 -8.03 14.39 -1.80
N GLU A 58 -9.30 14.27 -2.08
CA GLU A 58 -10.22 13.47 -1.30
C GLU A 58 -11.12 12.66 -2.21
N VAL A 59 -11.37 11.41 -1.84
CA VAL A 59 -12.29 10.51 -2.54
C VAL A 59 -13.20 9.81 -1.55
N PHE A 60 -14.49 9.73 -1.90
CA PHE A 60 -15.48 8.93 -1.20
C PHE A 60 -15.72 7.65 -2.00
N VAL A 61 -15.59 6.51 -1.35
CA VAL A 61 -15.80 5.19 -1.95
C VAL A 61 -17.08 4.60 -1.39
N GLU A 62 -18.06 4.38 -2.25
CA GLU A 62 -19.32 3.71 -1.91
C GLU A 62 -19.45 2.42 -2.71
N GLY A 63 -19.68 1.32 -2.03
CA GLY A 63 -19.82 -0.01 -2.64
C GLY A 63 -21.26 -0.51 -2.55
N ASN A 64 -22.08 -0.25 -3.58
CA ASN A 64 -23.44 -0.79 -3.66
C ASN A 64 -23.40 -2.30 -3.94
N ASN A 65 -24.00 -3.10 -3.05
CA ASN A 65 -24.05 -4.57 -3.12
C ASN A 65 -22.67 -5.28 -3.05
N PHE A 66 -21.64 -4.61 -2.52
CA PHE A 66 -20.35 -5.21 -2.23
C PHE A 66 -20.23 -5.53 -0.73
N SER A 67 -19.57 -6.64 -0.44
CA SER A 67 -19.19 -6.99 0.94
C SER A 67 -18.09 -6.05 1.49
N SER A 68 -17.95 -6.01 2.82
CA SER A 68 -16.85 -5.27 3.47
C SER A 68 -15.48 -5.64 2.89
N THR A 69 -15.20 -6.94 2.73
CA THR A 69 -13.94 -7.44 2.15
C THR A 69 -13.68 -6.91 0.73
N GLU A 70 -14.71 -6.79 -0.09
CA GLU A 70 -14.59 -6.28 -1.47
C GLU A 70 -14.34 -4.78 -1.49
N ILE A 71 -15.02 -4.01 -0.65
CA ILE A 71 -14.80 -2.57 -0.50
C ILE A 71 -13.38 -2.32 0.02
N LEU A 72 -12.96 -3.05 1.05
CA LEU A 72 -11.61 -2.95 1.61
C LEU A 72 -10.54 -3.28 0.58
N ALA A 73 -10.73 -4.33 -0.25
CA ALA A 73 -9.78 -4.67 -1.31
C ALA A 73 -9.65 -3.55 -2.38
N PHE A 74 -10.76 -2.89 -2.70
CA PHE A 74 -10.72 -1.75 -3.62
C PHE A 74 -9.97 -0.56 -3.01
N VAL A 75 -10.29 -0.20 -1.77
CA VAL A 75 -9.62 0.90 -1.06
C VAL A 75 -8.14 0.60 -0.80
N GLU A 76 -7.79 -0.63 -0.43
CA GLU A 76 -6.41 -1.09 -0.33
C GLU A 76 -5.66 -0.82 -1.65
N GLY A 77 -6.26 -1.14 -2.79
CA GLY A 77 -5.71 -0.85 -4.11
C GLY A 77 -5.45 0.65 -4.32
N ILE A 78 -6.38 1.53 -3.95
CA ILE A 78 -6.20 2.99 -4.02
C ILE A 78 -4.99 3.42 -3.18
N VAL A 79 -4.95 3.03 -1.91
CA VAL A 79 -3.93 3.48 -0.96
C VAL A 79 -2.55 2.95 -1.36
N LEU A 80 -2.44 1.67 -1.72
CA LEU A 80 -1.17 1.08 -2.16
C LEU A 80 -0.62 1.69 -3.45
N SER A 81 -1.50 2.13 -4.36
CA SER A 81 -1.12 2.79 -5.61
C SER A 81 -0.78 4.27 -5.42
N ASN A 82 -1.27 4.88 -4.35
CA ASN A 82 -0.93 6.26 -4.00
C ASN A 82 0.47 6.39 -3.36
N TYR A 83 1.18 5.30 -3.15
CA TYR A 83 2.54 5.32 -2.59
C TYR A 83 3.55 5.98 -3.54
N SER A 84 4.44 6.80 -2.99
CA SER A 84 5.58 7.38 -3.71
C SER A 84 6.78 7.52 -2.78
N PHE A 85 7.94 7.00 -3.23
CA PHE A 85 9.20 7.18 -2.53
C PHE A 85 10.01 8.30 -3.18
N VAL A 86 10.08 9.44 -2.51
CA VAL A 86 10.69 10.66 -3.05
C VAL A 86 11.91 11.16 -2.26
N ALA A 87 12.36 10.39 -1.26
CA ALA A 87 13.39 10.83 -0.31
C ALA A 87 14.69 11.29 -1.00
N PHE A 88 15.09 10.59 -2.07
CA PHE A 88 16.35 10.85 -2.79
C PHE A 88 16.16 11.47 -4.19
N LYS A 89 14.93 11.90 -4.52
CA LYS A 89 14.66 12.56 -5.81
C LYS A 89 14.95 14.06 -5.74
N THR A 90 15.62 14.60 -6.75
CA THR A 90 15.84 16.03 -6.92
C THR A 90 14.52 16.76 -7.23
N ASP A 91 13.72 16.20 -8.14
CA ASP A 91 12.45 16.76 -8.59
C ASP A 91 11.28 16.19 -7.74
N LYS A 92 11.24 16.46 -6.44
CA LYS A 92 10.20 15.97 -5.54
C LYS A 92 8.81 16.38 -6.00
N GLU A 93 8.66 17.60 -6.51
CA GLU A 93 7.39 18.17 -6.94
C GLU A 93 6.70 17.37 -8.06
N LYS A 94 7.46 16.76 -8.96
CA LYS A 94 6.92 15.93 -10.05
C LYS A 94 6.35 14.58 -9.56
N ASN A 95 6.65 14.21 -8.33
CA ASN A 95 6.26 12.92 -7.73
C ASN A 95 5.32 13.09 -6.54
N ILE A 96 4.75 14.28 -6.35
CA ILE A 96 3.76 14.53 -5.30
C ILE A 96 2.54 13.65 -5.56
N ARG A 97 2.04 13.03 -4.50
CA ARG A 97 0.75 12.35 -4.49
C ARG A 97 -0.28 13.30 -3.89
N TYR A 98 -1.34 13.56 -4.65
CA TYR A 98 -2.35 14.55 -4.26
C TYR A 98 -3.43 13.98 -3.37
N LEU A 99 -3.72 12.67 -3.47
CA LEU A 99 -4.76 12.05 -2.67
C LEU A 99 -4.31 11.94 -1.20
N GLU A 100 -5.05 12.63 -0.34
CA GLU A 100 -4.78 12.76 1.10
C GLU A 100 -5.77 11.94 1.92
N ILE A 101 -7.05 11.88 1.49
CA ILE A 101 -8.14 11.28 2.25
C ILE A 101 -8.93 10.31 1.36
N VAL A 102 -9.15 9.11 1.88
CA VAL A 102 -10.07 8.12 1.31
C VAL A 102 -11.12 7.79 2.35
N THR A 103 -12.36 8.16 2.09
CA THR A 103 -13.49 7.92 2.98
C THR A 103 -14.34 6.79 2.43
N MET A 104 -14.58 5.75 3.22
CA MET A 104 -15.47 4.65 2.88
C MET A 104 -16.86 4.91 3.41
N VAL A 105 -17.86 4.73 2.54
CA VAL A 105 -19.28 4.88 2.88
C VAL A 105 -19.95 3.53 2.69
N SER A 106 -20.23 2.82 3.78
CA SER A 106 -20.90 1.53 3.74
C SER A 106 -21.44 1.14 5.11
N GLU A 107 -22.65 0.56 5.14
CA GLU A 107 -23.25 0.01 6.36
C GLU A 107 -22.63 -1.35 6.75
N SER A 108 -21.94 -2.01 5.84
CA SER A 108 -21.33 -3.33 6.07
C SER A 108 -19.93 -3.28 6.67
N LEU A 109 -19.32 -2.09 6.76
CA LEU A 109 -17.97 -1.91 7.30
C LEU A 109 -18.01 -1.59 8.78
N SER A 110 -17.20 -2.29 9.56
CA SER A 110 -16.93 -1.97 10.97
C SER A 110 -15.68 -1.09 11.12
N GLU A 111 -15.64 -0.33 12.22
CA GLU A 111 -14.45 0.46 12.56
C GLU A 111 -13.21 -0.43 12.80
N ASP A 112 -13.41 -1.63 13.34
CA ASP A 112 -12.32 -2.59 13.58
C ASP A 112 -11.68 -3.09 12.28
N GLU A 113 -12.49 -3.41 11.26
CA GLU A 113 -11.98 -3.81 9.94
C GLU A 113 -11.17 -2.69 9.27
N VAL A 114 -11.62 -1.45 9.43
CA VAL A 114 -10.90 -0.27 8.91
C VAL A 114 -9.58 -0.06 9.66
N ALA A 115 -9.58 -0.20 10.98
CA ALA A 115 -8.38 -0.07 11.81
C ALA A 115 -7.36 -1.16 11.49
N GLU A 116 -7.80 -2.41 11.30
CA GLU A 116 -6.93 -3.51 10.88
C GLU A 116 -6.31 -3.24 9.50
N MET A 117 -7.12 -2.83 8.52
CA MET A 117 -6.63 -2.47 7.19
C MET A 117 -5.58 -1.34 7.27
N ASN A 118 -5.84 -0.28 8.03
CA ASN A 118 -4.90 0.83 8.18
C ASN A 118 -3.57 0.34 8.78
N THR A 119 -3.61 -0.51 9.79
CA THR A 119 -2.40 -1.09 10.39
C THR A 119 -1.57 -1.86 9.36
N VAL A 120 -2.21 -2.70 8.54
CA VAL A 120 -1.54 -3.47 7.48
C VAL A 120 -0.97 -2.56 6.39
N LEU A 121 -1.72 -1.53 6.00
CA LEU A 121 -1.28 -0.55 5.00
C LEU A 121 -0.07 0.25 5.49
N GLU A 122 -0.09 0.74 6.72
CA GLU A 122 1.02 1.46 7.33
C GLU A 122 2.28 0.58 7.39
N ALA A 123 2.15 -0.65 7.86
CA ALA A 123 3.26 -1.61 7.89
C ALA A 123 3.82 -1.89 6.47
N THR A 124 2.94 -1.99 5.47
CA THR A 124 3.34 -2.16 4.08
C THR A 124 4.10 -0.95 3.54
N MET A 125 3.68 0.27 3.88
CA MET A 125 4.38 1.50 3.49
C MET A 125 5.76 1.60 4.14
N VAL A 126 5.88 1.23 5.43
CA VAL A 126 7.16 1.15 6.13
C VAL A 126 8.09 0.14 5.43
N ALA A 127 7.59 -1.06 5.14
CA ALA A 127 8.38 -2.07 4.44
C ALA A 127 8.85 -1.59 3.06
N ARG A 128 7.98 -0.93 2.28
CA ARG A 128 8.34 -0.33 0.99
C ARG A 128 9.40 0.76 1.14
N ASN A 129 9.29 1.60 2.17
CA ASN A 129 10.29 2.63 2.45
C ASN A 129 11.66 2.02 2.74
N LEU A 130 11.72 0.96 3.55
CA LEU A 130 12.97 0.25 3.84
C LEU A 130 13.57 -0.37 2.58
N VAL A 131 12.77 -1.06 1.76
CA VAL A 131 13.25 -1.69 0.51
C VAL A 131 13.76 -0.65 -0.51
N ASN A 132 13.17 0.54 -0.54
CA ASN A 132 13.54 1.59 -1.49
C ASN A 132 14.76 2.41 -1.06
N GLN A 133 15.26 2.24 0.16
CA GLN A 133 16.46 2.94 0.61
C GLN A 133 17.72 2.33 -0.03
N PRO A 134 18.62 3.16 -0.55
CA PRO A 134 19.89 2.68 -1.09
C PRO A 134 20.83 2.20 0.04
N VAL A 135 21.72 1.26 -0.28
CA VAL A 135 22.58 0.56 0.71
C VAL A 135 23.48 1.50 1.53
N ASN A 136 23.85 2.66 1.00
CA ASN A 136 24.62 3.66 1.73
C ASN A 136 23.81 4.41 2.81
N TYR A 137 22.48 4.27 2.81
CA TYR A 137 21.60 4.79 3.86
C TYR A 137 20.99 3.67 4.72
N LEU A 138 20.81 2.47 4.17
CA LEU A 138 20.24 1.35 4.88
C LEU A 138 21.12 0.10 4.70
N ASN A 139 22.23 0.04 5.44
CA ASN A 139 23.00 -1.18 5.58
C ASN A 139 22.46 -2.06 6.72
N ALA A 140 23.12 -3.19 7.04
CA ALA A 140 22.66 -4.12 8.06
C ALA A 140 22.52 -3.49 9.46
N HIS A 141 23.41 -2.56 9.84
CA HIS A 141 23.34 -1.88 11.12
C HIS A 141 22.15 -0.94 11.20
N GLN A 142 21.95 -0.09 10.17
CA GLN A 142 20.81 0.80 10.12
C GLN A 142 19.49 0.03 10.10
N LEU A 143 19.41 -1.06 9.33
CA LEU A 143 18.22 -1.91 9.33
C LEU A 143 17.93 -2.50 10.71
N ALA A 144 18.97 -2.92 11.45
CA ALA A 144 18.80 -3.43 12.81
C ALA A 144 18.25 -2.34 13.77
N GLU A 145 18.71 -1.10 13.65
CA GLU A 145 18.18 0.02 14.46
C GLU A 145 16.75 0.38 14.07
N GLU A 146 16.40 0.39 12.76
CA GLU A 146 15.02 0.57 12.32
C GLU A 146 14.09 -0.52 12.86
N ILE A 147 14.52 -1.79 12.83
CA ILE A 147 13.74 -2.90 13.40
C ILE A 147 13.56 -2.76 14.92
N LYS A 148 14.57 -2.27 15.65
CA LYS A 148 14.44 -2.00 17.09
C LYS A 148 13.38 -0.94 17.35
N THR A 149 13.40 0.15 16.59
CA THR A 149 12.43 1.25 16.70
C THR A 149 11.02 0.73 16.43
N LEU A 150 10.82 0.03 15.32
CA LEU A 150 9.54 -0.58 14.97
C LEU A 150 9.05 -1.58 16.03
N GLY A 151 9.98 -2.38 16.59
CA GLY A 151 9.67 -3.32 17.66
C GLY A 151 9.24 -2.61 18.94
N HIS A 152 9.92 -1.53 19.32
CA HIS A 152 9.53 -0.72 20.46
C HIS A 152 8.12 -0.14 20.28
N ASP A 153 7.83 0.44 19.12
CA ASP A 153 6.56 1.12 18.83
C ASP A 153 5.38 0.13 18.73
N SER A 154 5.65 -1.09 18.26
CA SER A 154 4.65 -2.17 18.17
C SER A 154 4.54 -3.04 19.43
N GLY A 155 5.40 -2.83 20.45
CA GLY A 155 5.48 -3.67 21.64
C GLY A 155 6.12 -5.04 21.40
N ALA A 156 6.77 -5.25 20.25
CA ALA A 156 7.47 -6.49 19.93
C ALA A 156 8.86 -6.53 20.59
N LYS A 157 9.26 -7.71 21.08
CA LYS A 157 10.61 -7.91 21.62
C LYS A 157 11.61 -8.15 20.50
N VAL A 158 12.55 -7.23 20.31
CA VAL A 158 13.63 -7.33 19.33
C VAL A 158 14.96 -7.64 20.01
N GLU A 159 15.68 -8.63 19.49
CA GLU A 159 17.04 -8.95 19.90
C GLU A 159 17.98 -8.92 18.68
N VAL A 160 19.02 -8.13 18.74
CA VAL A 160 20.04 -8.02 17.69
C VAL A 160 21.28 -8.80 18.10
N PHE A 161 21.74 -9.69 17.24
CA PHE A 161 22.93 -10.50 17.48
C PHE A 161 24.16 -9.80 16.90
N THR A 162 25.11 -9.49 17.75
CA THR A 162 26.43 -9.00 17.35
C THR A 162 27.27 -10.14 16.76
N LYS A 163 28.34 -9.81 16.04
CA LYS A 163 29.28 -10.78 15.49
C LYS A 163 29.74 -11.82 16.53
N THR A 164 30.15 -11.35 17.71
CA THR A 164 30.60 -12.24 18.81
C THR A 164 29.52 -13.24 19.20
N LYS A 165 28.26 -12.81 19.28
CA LYS A 165 27.13 -13.70 19.59
C LYS A 165 26.85 -14.69 18.46
N ILE A 166 26.93 -14.24 17.20
CA ILE A 166 26.77 -15.09 16.01
C ILE A 166 27.85 -16.17 15.97
N GLU A 167 29.12 -15.83 16.29
CA GLU A 167 30.25 -16.76 16.40
C GLU A 167 30.05 -17.78 17.54
N ALA A 168 29.64 -17.32 18.72
CA ALA A 168 29.35 -18.17 19.85
C ALA A 168 28.22 -19.17 19.59
N LEU A 169 27.20 -18.74 18.84
CA LEU A 169 26.07 -19.57 18.39
C LEU A 169 26.39 -20.46 17.20
N LYS A 170 27.63 -20.41 16.67
CA LYS A 170 28.10 -21.19 15.52
C LYS A 170 27.23 -21.02 14.25
N MET A 171 26.72 -19.82 14.03
CA MET A 171 25.92 -19.48 12.84
C MET A 171 26.82 -19.27 11.60
N GLY A 172 27.52 -20.35 11.20
CA GLY A 172 28.55 -20.30 10.15
C GLY A 172 28.05 -19.82 8.78
N GLY A 173 26.79 -20.07 8.44
CA GLY A 173 26.18 -19.58 7.21
C GLY A 173 26.13 -18.05 7.13
N LEU A 174 25.73 -17.37 8.20
CA LEU A 174 25.71 -15.90 8.28
C LEU A 174 27.14 -15.33 8.16
N LEU A 175 28.09 -15.93 8.89
CA LEU A 175 29.51 -15.51 8.83
C LEU A 175 30.12 -15.72 7.43
N ALA A 176 29.74 -16.79 6.73
CA ALA A 176 30.22 -17.08 5.40
C ALA A 176 29.71 -16.05 4.37
N VAL A 177 28.43 -15.70 4.43
CA VAL A 177 27.83 -14.67 3.57
C VAL A 177 28.45 -13.30 3.82
N ASN A 178 28.69 -12.96 5.10
CA ASN A 178 29.29 -11.66 5.45
C ASN A 178 30.75 -11.50 5.00
N LYS A 179 31.47 -12.58 4.69
CA LYS A 179 32.85 -12.47 4.14
C LYS A 179 32.94 -11.66 2.85
N GLY A 180 31.84 -11.52 2.10
CA GLY A 180 31.75 -10.67 0.92
C GLY A 180 31.43 -9.21 1.22
N SER A 181 31.19 -8.83 2.48
CA SER A 181 30.88 -7.47 2.90
C SER A 181 32.12 -6.77 3.46
N ILE A 182 32.16 -5.45 3.29
CA ILE A 182 33.16 -4.59 3.95
C ILE A 182 32.77 -4.38 5.42
N ASP A 183 31.47 -4.35 5.71
CA ASP A 183 30.94 -4.15 7.05
C ASP A 183 30.85 -5.47 7.82
N PRO A 184 31.14 -5.48 9.12
CA PRO A 184 30.95 -6.65 9.97
C PRO A 184 29.46 -7.05 10.07
N PRO A 185 29.17 -8.33 10.38
CA PRO A 185 27.80 -8.78 10.57
C PRO A 185 27.18 -8.24 11.87
#